data_5106ed3b591af3592743d7152600c852
#
_entry.id   5106ed3b591af3592743d7152600c852
#
_cell.length_a   1.000
_cell.length_b   1.000
_cell.length_c   1.000
_cell.angle_alpha   90.00
_cell.angle_beta   90.00
_cell.angle_gamma   90.00
#
_symmetry.space_group_name_H-M   'P 1'
#
loop_
_entity.id
_entity.type
_entity.pdbx_description
1 polymer ?
#
loop_
_entity_poly.entity_id
_entity_poly.type
_entity_poly.pdbx_seq_one_letter_code
_entity_poly.pdbx_strand_id
1 'polypeptide(L)'
;PVKWASMNFSGKKLEYAAYENKRGFKDYYDRNGKSVKKTLMRTPIDGARLSSRYGKRRHPILGYSKMHKGVDFAAPKGVPIMAAGDGVIEYIGRNGAYGKYIRIRHNSVYKTAYAHLSRFRKGLRKRHRVKQGSTIGYVGSTGRSTGPHLHYEVIKHGRQTNPMSVRLPAGDKLKGDELIKLKQSCANSFLFTFSSLSSSIDFNLCKCRTSEAA
;
A
#
# COMPACT_ATOMS: atom_id res chain seq x y z
N PRO A 1 11.15 -14.05 -10.58
CA PRO A 1 10.76 -13.27 -9.39
C PRO A 1 11.65 -13.63 -8.20
N VAL A 2 12.11 -12.60 -7.45
CA VAL A 2 12.93 -12.80 -6.27
C VAL A 2 12.13 -13.62 -5.25
N LYS A 3 12.65 -14.78 -4.83
CA LYS A 3 11.99 -15.63 -3.82
C LYS A 3 12.35 -15.24 -2.40
N TRP A 4 13.56 -14.69 -2.21
CA TRP A 4 14.10 -14.29 -0.91
C TRP A 4 15.07 -13.11 -1.08
N ALA A 5 15.09 -12.22 -0.09
CA ALA A 5 16.01 -11.08 -0.04
C ALA A 5 16.54 -10.91 1.39
N SER A 6 17.83 -10.64 1.52
CA SER A 6 18.48 -10.26 2.78
C SER A 6 19.27 -8.97 2.58
N MET A 7 19.18 -8.07 3.55
CA MET A 7 19.98 -6.84 3.57
C MET A 7 20.40 -6.50 4.99
N ASN A 8 21.59 -5.94 5.14
CA ASN A 8 22.05 -5.36 6.39
C ASN A 8 21.84 -3.84 6.35
N PHE A 9 21.09 -3.33 7.31
CA PHE A 9 20.82 -1.90 7.43
C PHE A 9 21.02 -1.45 8.89
N SER A 10 21.93 -0.52 9.12
CA SER A 10 22.27 -0.01 10.47
C SER A 10 22.50 -1.12 11.50
N GLY A 11 23.31 -2.14 11.14
CA GLY A 11 23.62 -3.28 12.01
C GLY A 11 22.49 -4.28 12.23
N LYS A 12 21.34 -4.10 11.57
CA LYS A 12 20.20 -5.04 11.62
C LYS A 12 20.10 -5.82 10.33
N LYS A 13 20.10 -7.15 10.45
CA LYS A 13 19.82 -8.05 9.33
C LYS A 13 18.32 -8.11 9.08
N LEU A 14 17.91 -7.67 7.90
CA LEU A 14 16.52 -7.72 7.43
C LEU A 14 16.42 -8.84 6.40
N GLU A 15 15.47 -9.75 6.61
CA GLU A 15 15.23 -10.89 5.72
C GLU A 15 13.77 -10.99 5.38
N TYR A 16 13.50 -11.19 4.09
CA TYR A 16 12.16 -11.24 3.54
C TYR A 16 12.03 -12.39 2.56
N ALA A 17 10.94 -13.15 2.67
CA ALA A 17 10.60 -14.21 1.74
C ALA A 17 9.30 -13.89 1.01
N ALA A 18 9.26 -14.20 -0.29
CA ALA A 18 8.04 -14.13 -1.07
C ALA A 18 7.13 -15.30 -0.69
N TYR A 19 5.88 -15.01 -0.35
CA TYR A 19 4.87 -16.00 -0.02
C TYR A 19 3.51 -15.60 -0.59
N GLU A 20 2.79 -16.59 -1.11
CA GLU A 20 1.41 -16.41 -1.56
C GLU A 20 0.46 -16.90 -0.47
N ASN A 21 -0.34 -15.99 0.08
CA ASN A 21 -1.29 -16.32 1.13
C ASN A 21 -2.51 -17.08 0.58
N LYS A 22 -3.33 -17.66 1.48
CA LYS A 22 -4.56 -18.41 1.13
C LYS A 22 -5.57 -17.61 0.27
N ARG A 23 -5.43 -16.30 0.20
CA ARG A 23 -6.27 -15.41 -0.64
C ARG A 23 -5.69 -15.20 -2.06
N GLY A 24 -4.57 -15.84 -2.39
CA GLY A 24 -3.88 -15.69 -3.68
C GLY A 24 -3.10 -14.37 -3.85
N PHE A 25 -2.76 -13.69 -2.75
CA PHE A 25 -1.92 -12.50 -2.78
C PHE A 25 -0.46 -12.87 -2.51
N LYS A 26 0.41 -12.56 -3.47
CA LYS A 26 1.87 -12.67 -3.31
C LYS A 26 2.40 -11.38 -2.66
N ASP A 27 3.16 -11.55 -1.59
CA ASP A 27 3.84 -10.47 -0.89
C ASP A 27 5.14 -10.97 -0.26
N TYR A 28 5.95 -10.03 0.25
CA TYR A 28 7.17 -10.34 1.01
C TYR A 28 6.88 -10.23 2.50
N TYR A 29 7.31 -11.23 3.24
CA TYR A 29 7.11 -11.34 4.68
C TYR A 29 8.44 -11.50 5.40
N ASP A 30 8.56 -10.89 6.59
CA ASP A 30 9.68 -11.14 7.49
C ASP A 30 9.58 -12.53 8.15
N ARG A 31 10.61 -12.94 8.90
CA ARG A 31 10.63 -14.23 9.63
C ARG A 31 9.46 -14.43 10.61
N ASN A 32 8.83 -13.33 11.05
CA ASN A 32 7.68 -13.34 11.95
C ASN A 32 6.34 -13.36 11.19
N GLY A 33 6.38 -13.51 9.88
CA GLY A 33 5.21 -13.49 9.00
C GLY A 33 4.58 -12.12 8.81
N LYS A 34 5.28 -11.03 9.16
CA LYS A 34 4.79 -9.67 8.96
C LYS A 34 5.10 -9.20 7.54
N SER A 35 4.06 -8.76 6.82
CA SER A 35 4.21 -8.20 5.48
C SER A 35 5.08 -6.93 5.48
N VAL A 36 5.95 -6.83 4.48
CA VAL A 36 6.76 -5.62 4.21
C VAL A 36 5.88 -4.48 3.75
N LYS A 37 4.81 -4.78 3.02
CA LYS A 37 3.88 -3.76 2.55
C LYS A 37 3.08 -3.16 3.70
N LYS A 38 3.03 -1.86 3.74
CA LYS A 38 2.04 -1.16 4.58
C LYS A 38 0.66 -1.35 3.94
N THR A 39 -0.37 -1.50 4.77
CA THR A 39 -1.75 -1.68 4.31
C THR A 39 -2.21 -0.59 3.33
N LEU A 40 -1.72 0.63 3.50
CA LEU A 40 -2.03 1.76 2.63
C LEU A 40 -0.80 2.65 2.39
N MET A 41 -0.69 3.20 1.19
CA MET A 41 0.24 4.27 0.86
C MET A 41 -0.32 5.62 1.33
N ARG A 42 0.54 6.47 1.90
CA ARG A 42 0.16 7.85 2.26
C ARG A 42 0.12 8.77 1.04
N THR A 43 0.97 8.47 0.05
CA THR A 43 1.13 9.25 -1.18
C THR A 43 0.89 8.33 -2.38
N PRO A 44 -0.35 8.25 -2.91
CA PRO A 44 -0.69 7.37 -4.03
C PRO A 44 -0.39 8.00 -5.40
N ILE A 45 0.64 8.81 -5.47
CA ILE A 45 1.09 9.52 -6.67
C ILE A 45 2.58 9.82 -6.53
N ASP A 46 3.37 9.52 -7.56
CA ASP A 46 4.81 9.75 -7.55
C ASP A 46 5.15 11.19 -7.90
N GLY A 47 6.22 11.71 -7.29
CA GLY A 47 6.77 13.03 -7.59
C GLY A 47 5.87 14.23 -7.26
N ALA A 48 4.73 14.03 -6.61
CA ALA A 48 3.78 15.09 -6.33
C ALA A 48 4.08 15.83 -5.02
N ARG A 49 3.91 17.14 -5.03
CA ARG A 49 4.05 18.00 -3.86
C ARG A 49 2.73 18.08 -3.09
N LEU A 50 2.78 17.89 -1.76
CA LEU A 50 1.63 18.14 -0.89
C LEU A 50 1.31 19.64 -0.91
N SER A 51 0.21 20.01 -1.56
CA SER A 51 -0.21 21.41 -1.75
C SER A 51 -1.22 21.88 -0.72
N SER A 52 -2.03 20.97 -0.15
CA SER A 52 -2.97 21.31 0.92
C SER A 52 -3.15 20.16 1.91
N ARG A 53 -3.15 20.53 3.19
CA ARG A 53 -3.30 19.56 4.29
C ARG A 53 -4.76 19.34 4.68
N TYR A 54 -5.01 18.26 5.39
CA TYR A 54 -6.28 17.97 6.07
C TYR A 54 -6.54 18.98 7.19
N GLY A 55 -7.77 19.46 7.33
CA GLY A 55 -8.16 20.34 8.42
C GLY A 55 -9.04 21.51 7.99
N LYS A 56 -9.42 22.37 8.96
CA LYS A 56 -10.16 23.60 8.67
C LYS A 56 -9.27 24.58 7.93
N ARG A 57 -9.73 25.10 6.79
CA ARG A 57 -9.05 26.14 6.00
C ARG A 57 -10.06 27.02 5.28
N ARG A 58 -9.65 28.24 4.94
CA ARG A 58 -10.45 29.08 4.03
C ARG A 58 -10.55 28.40 2.67
N HIS A 59 -11.79 28.17 2.23
CA HIS A 59 -12.03 27.45 0.97
C HIS A 59 -11.65 28.38 -0.21
N PRO A 60 -10.79 27.95 -1.16
CA PRO A 60 -10.25 28.83 -2.19
C PRO A 60 -11.32 29.39 -3.14
N ILE A 61 -12.44 28.69 -3.33
CA ILE A 61 -13.54 29.12 -4.21
C ILE A 61 -14.68 29.75 -3.40
N LEU A 62 -15.02 29.19 -2.23
CA LEU A 62 -16.19 29.60 -1.46
C LEU A 62 -15.93 30.72 -0.46
N GLY A 63 -14.66 31.05 -0.20
CA GLY A 63 -14.25 32.16 0.65
C GLY A 63 -14.45 31.98 2.15
N TYR A 64 -15.28 31.07 2.60
CA TYR A 64 -15.52 30.79 4.04
C TYR A 64 -14.70 29.61 4.54
N SER A 65 -14.55 29.50 5.86
CA SER A 65 -13.82 28.40 6.48
C SER A 65 -14.56 27.08 6.31
N LYS A 66 -13.92 26.09 5.70
CA LYS A 66 -14.47 24.77 5.46
C LYS A 66 -13.49 23.69 5.87
N MET A 67 -14.02 22.57 6.37
CA MET A 67 -13.24 21.38 6.65
C MET A 67 -12.76 20.73 5.35
N HIS A 68 -11.43 20.68 5.15
CA HIS A 68 -10.80 19.90 4.09
C HIS A 68 -10.64 18.45 4.56
N LYS A 69 -11.45 17.55 4.01
CA LYS A 69 -11.60 16.16 4.45
C LYS A 69 -10.55 15.20 3.90
N GLY A 70 -9.54 15.72 3.20
CA GLY A 70 -8.44 14.98 2.61
C GLY A 70 -7.17 15.79 2.55
N VAL A 71 -6.27 15.40 1.69
CA VAL A 71 -5.06 16.14 1.32
C VAL A 71 -5.02 16.33 -0.18
N ASP A 72 -4.42 17.44 -0.63
CA ASP A 72 -4.25 17.71 -2.04
C ASP A 72 -2.78 17.57 -2.44
N PHE A 73 -2.54 16.84 -3.51
CA PHE A 73 -1.24 16.67 -4.14
C PHE A 73 -1.22 17.38 -5.48
N ALA A 74 -0.47 18.46 -5.60
CA ALA A 74 -0.27 19.16 -6.86
C ALA A 74 0.60 18.33 -7.80
N ALA A 75 0.11 18.09 -9.01
CA ALA A 75 0.83 17.40 -10.07
C ALA A 75 0.24 17.78 -11.43
N PRO A 76 1.01 17.69 -12.52
CA PRO A 76 0.52 17.94 -13.86
C PRO A 76 -0.66 17.05 -14.25
N LYS A 77 -1.58 17.58 -15.09
CA LYS A 77 -2.67 16.79 -15.65
C LYS A 77 -2.12 15.56 -16.40
N GLY A 78 -2.70 14.38 -16.13
CA GLY A 78 -2.31 13.15 -16.79
C GLY A 78 -1.30 12.29 -16.01
N VAL A 79 -0.71 12.78 -14.91
CA VAL A 79 0.15 11.98 -14.04
C VAL A 79 -0.65 10.79 -13.47
N PRO A 80 -0.08 9.57 -13.48
CA PRO A 80 -0.76 8.37 -12.98
C PRO A 80 -1.08 8.47 -11.48
N ILE A 81 -2.28 8.06 -11.11
CA ILE A 81 -2.72 7.91 -9.72
C ILE A 81 -2.80 6.42 -9.42
N MET A 82 -2.20 5.99 -8.32
CA MET A 82 -2.12 4.60 -7.90
C MET A 82 -3.15 4.26 -6.83
N ALA A 83 -3.58 3.01 -6.78
CA ALA A 83 -4.33 2.48 -5.64
C ALA A 83 -3.44 2.49 -4.40
N ALA A 84 -3.87 3.15 -3.33
CA ALA A 84 -3.11 3.25 -2.08
C ALA A 84 -2.95 1.90 -1.36
N GLY A 85 -3.79 0.93 -1.65
CA GLY A 85 -3.74 -0.42 -1.09
C GLY A 85 -4.51 -1.41 -1.95
N ASP A 86 -4.33 -2.70 -1.66
CA ASP A 86 -5.16 -3.76 -2.24
C ASP A 86 -6.61 -3.54 -1.85
N GLY A 87 -7.54 -3.79 -2.78
CA GLY A 87 -8.96 -3.57 -2.46
C GLY A 87 -9.89 -3.79 -3.64
N VAL A 88 -11.13 -3.36 -3.44
CA VAL A 88 -12.21 -3.46 -4.43
C VAL A 88 -12.76 -2.07 -4.69
N ILE A 89 -12.96 -1.74 -5.98
CA ILE A 89 -13.61 -0.49 -6.38
C ILE A 89 -15.05 -0.49 -5.88
N GLU A 90 -15.33 0.37 -4.90
CA GLU A 90 -16.68 0.54 -4.35
C GLU A 90 -17.50 1.53 -5.19
N TYR A 91 -16.84 2.56 -5.70
CA TYR A 91 -17.45 3.57 -6.55
C TYR A 91 -16.46 4.06 -7.62
N ILE A 92 -16.94 4.27 -8.82
CA ILE A 92 -16.23 4.92 -9.93
C ILE A 92 -17.24 5.69 -10.78
N GLY A 93 -16.99 6.98 -11.01
CA GLY A 93 -17.90 7.85 -11.76
C GLY A 93 -17.75 9.32 -11.38
N ARG A 94 -18.67 10.16 -11.86
CA ARG A 94 -18.78 11.56 -11.42
C ARG A 94 -19.48 11.63 -10.06
N ASN A 95 -18.97 12.46 -9.17
CA ASN A 95 -19.52 12.65 -7.81
C ASN A 95 -19.52 14.16 -7.43
N GLY A 96 -20.49 14.89 -7.94
CA GLY A 96 -20.72 16.30 -7.62
C GLY A 96 -19.44 17.14 -7.69
N ALA A 97 -19.13 17.85 -6.61
CA ALA A 97 -17.95 18.71 -6.48
C ALA A 97 -16.61 17.99 -6.60
N TYR A 98 -16.56 16.67 -6.32
CA TYR A 98 -15.35 15.87 -6.49
C TYR A 98 -14.99 15.59 -7.96
N GLY A 99 -15.90 15.86 -8.91
CA GLY A 99 -15.68 15.56 -10.32
C GLY A 99 -15.59 14.08 -10.59
N LYS A 100 -14.64 13.63 -11.41
CA LYS A 100 -14.36 12.21 -11.62
C LYS A 100 -13.69 11.65 -10.38
N TYR A 101 -14.29 10.61 -9.82
CA TYR A 101 -14.03 10.13 -8.48
C TYR A 101 -13.96 8.60 -8.43
N ILE A 102 -13.02 8.07 -7.65
CA ILE A 102 -12.89 6.65 -7.34
C ILE A 102 -12.91 6.49 -5.83
N ARG A 103 -13.62 5.46 -5.32
CA ARG A 103 -13.52 5.02 -3.94
C ARG A 103 -13.20 3.53 -3.90
N ILE A 104 -12.13 3.18 -3.15
CA ILE A 104 -11.65 1.82 -2.97
C ILE A 104 -11.94 1.40 -1.53
N ARG A 105 -12.55 0.24 -1.35
CA ARG A 105 -12.69 -0.43 -0.07
C ARG A 105 -11.56 -1.45 0.08
N HIS A 106 -10.72 -1.26 1.07
CA HIS A 106 -9.57 -2.13 1.38
C HIS A 106 -9.97 -3.27 2.32
N ASN A 107 -10.73 -2.94 3.37
CA ASN A 107 -11.28 -3.89 4.34
C ASN A 107 -12.53 -3.29 5.02
N SER A 108 -12.98 -3.88 6.15
CA SER A 108 -14.10 -3.36 6.93
C SER A 108 -13.84 -1.99 7.59
N VAL A 109 -12.57 -1.66 7.81
CA VAL A 109 -12.15 -0.45 8.53
C VAL A 109 -11.77 0.69 7.58
N TYR A 110 -11.02 0.38 6.51
CA TYR A 110 -10.37 1.38 5.67
C TYR A 110 -10.93 1.44 4.24
N LYS A 111 -11.19 2.67 3.80
CA LYS A 111 -11.44 3.01 2.40
C LYS A 111 -10.54 4.18 2.02
N THR A 112 -10.24 4.31 0.73
CA THR A 112 -9.58 5.50 0.17
C THR A 112 -10.41 6.10 -0.95
N ALA A 113 -10.27 7.41 -1.12
CA ALA A 113 -10.97 8.14 -2.16
C ALA A 113 -10.02 9.05 -2.94
N TYR A 114 -10.30 9.17 -4.22
CA TYR A 114 -9.49 9.89 -5.21
C TYR A 114 -10.41 10.76 -6.05
N ALA A 115 -10.17 12.06 -6.07
CA ALA A 115 -11.03 13.02 -6.75
C ALA A 115 -10.28 13.89 -7.75
N HIS A 116 -11.05 14.66 -8.52
CA HIS A 116 -10.62 15.59 -9.56
C HIS A 116 -9.86 14.94 -10.73
N LEU A 117 -10.08 13.61 -10.96
CA LEU A 117 -9.40 12.87 -12.02
C LEU A 117 -9.76 13.43 -13.41
N SER A 118 -8.79 13.37 -14.35
CA SER A 118 -9.03 13.66 -15.77
C SER A 118 -9.71 12.49 -16.48
N ARG A 119 -9.26 11.28 -16.18
CA ARG A 119 -9.82 10.03 -16.73
C ARG A 119 -9.56 8.86 -15.79
N PHE A 120 -10.36 7.83 -15.91
CA PHE A 120 -10.13 6.54 -15.27
C PHE A 120 -9.17 5.69 -16.12
N ARG A 121 -8.50 4.72 -15.52
CA ARG A 121 -7.78 3.70 -16.27
C ARG A 121 -8.78 2.89 -17.11
N LYS A 122 -8.44 2.60 -18.36
CA LYS A 122 -9.27 1.77 -19.28
C LYS A 122 -9.59 0.40 -18.64
N GLY A 123 -10.83 -0.04 -18.73
CA GLY A 123 -11.29 -1.31 -18.18
C GLY A 123 -11.59 -1.32 -16.68
N LEU A 124 -11.35 -0.22 -15.95
CA LEU A 124 -11.68 -0.15 -14.53
C LEU A 124 -13.19 0.06 -14.32
N ARG A 125 -13.81 -0.76 -13.46
CA ARG A 125 -15.24 -0.71 -13.17
C ARG A 125 -15.54 -1.01 -11.70
N LYS A 126 -16.75 -0.69 -11.25
CA LYS A 126 -17.24 -1.05 -9.90
C LYS A 126 -17.08 -2.55 -9.65
N ARG A 127 -16.74 -2.93 -8.43
CA ARG A 127 -16.43 -4.30 -7.97
C ARG A 127 -15.12 -4.89 -8.52
N HIS A 128 -14.35 -4.16 -9.34
CA HIS A 128 -13.05 -4.61 -9.81
C HIS A 128 -12.04 -4.66 -8.65
N ARG A 129 -11.25 -5.72 -8.57
CA ARG A 129 -10.13 -5.84 -7.61
C ARG A 129 -8.93 -5.05 -8.14
N VAL A 130 -8.29 -4.30 -7.26
CA VAL A 130 -7.06 -3.57 -7.56
C VAL A 130 -5.97 -3.95 -6.57
N LYS A 131 -4.72 -3.94 -7.03
CA LYS A 131 -3.54 -4.14 -6.20
C LYS A 131 -2.93 -2.79 -5.83
N GLN A 132 -2.31 -2.70 -4.66
CA GLN A 132 -1.53 -1.53 -4.24
C GLN A 132 -0.50 -1.18 -5.31
N GLY A 133 -0.34 0.12 -5.62
CA GLY A 133 0.56 0.61 -6.65
C GLY A 133 0.05 0.50 -8.08
N SER A 134 -1.08 -0.21 -8.34
CA SER A 134 -1.65 -0.25 -9.69
C SER A 134 -2.30 1.09 -10.05
N THR A 135 -2.07 1.58 -11.27
CA THR A 135 -2.72 2.80 -11.79
C THR A 135 -4.23 2.61 -11.84
N ILE A 136 -4.99 3.56 -11.29
CA ILE A 136 -6.46 3.56 -11.27
C ILE A 136 -7.05 4.71 -12.07
N GLY A 137 -6.28 5.77 -12.29
CA GLY A 137 -6.70 6.94 -13.05
C GLY A 137 -5.57 7.94 -13.19
N TYR A 138 -5.90 9.14 -13.59
CA TYR A 138 -4.92 10.17 -13.93
C TYR A 138 -5.34 11.51 -13.37
N VAL A 139 -4.37 12.31 -12.93
CA VAL A 139 -4.58 13.66 -12.40
C VAL A 139 -5.35 14.52 -13.38
N GLY A 140 -6.26 15.32 -12.85
CA GLY A 140 -7.06 16.29 -13.59
C GLY A 140 -7.46 17.49 -12.74
N SER A 141 -8.50 18.18 -13.19
CA SER A 141 -9.10 19.31 -12.51
C SER A 141 -10.63 19.29 -12.72
N THR A 142 -11.25 18.10 -12.66
CA THR A 142 -12.69 17.97 -12.85
C THR A 142 -13.46 18.26 -11.56
N GLY A 143 -14.71 18.73 -11.69
CA GLY A 143 -15.50 19.15 -10.54
C GLY A 143 -15.08 20.53 -10.02
N ARG A 144 -15.19 20.77 -8.71
CA ARG A 144 -14.84 22.05 -8.10
C ARG A 144 -13.35 22.07 -7.74
N SER A 145 -12.52 22.43 -8.68
CA SER A 145 -11.07 22.48 -8.59
C SER A 145 -10.52 23.75 -9.21
N THR A 146 -9.49 24.33 -8.64
CA THR A 146 -8.82 25.56 -9.12
C THR A 146 -7.64 25.27 -10.06
N GLY A 147 -7.22 24.01 -10.17
CA GLY A 147 -6.09 23.59 -10.99
C GLY A 147 -5.81 22.11 -10.88
N PRO A 148 -4.89 21.56 -11.70
CA PRO A 148 -4.59 20.14 -11.68
C PRO A 148 -4.01 19.67 -10.32
N HIS A 149 -4.69 18.73 -9.67
CA HIS A 149 -4.25 18.08 -8.43
C HIS A 149 -5.01 16.78 -8.19
N LEU A 150 -4.47 15.94 -7.32
CA LEU A 150 -5.18 14.82 -6.74
C LEU A 150 -5.70 15.24 -5.36
N HIS A 151 -7.01 15.19 -5.15
CA HIS A 151 -7.60 15.18 -3.80
C HIS A 151 -7.68 13.74 -3.31
N TYR A 152 -7.02 13.45 -2.19
CA TYR A 152 -6.89 12.12 -1.62
C TYR A 152 -7.45 12.06 -0.20
N GLU A 153 -8.35 11.11 0.05
CA GLU A 153 -8.95 10.89 1.38
C GLU A 153 -8.64 9.49 1.89
N VAL A 154 -8.40 9.38 3.19
CA VAL A 154 -8.45 8.11 3.94
C VAL A 154 -9.67 8.14 4.83
N ILE A 155 -10.52 7.12 4.70
CA ILE A 155 -11.75 6.94 5.45
C ILE A 155 -11.55 5.74 6.37
N LYS A 156 -11.62 5.98 7.70
CA LYS A 156 -11.50 4.96 8.75
C LYS A 156 -12.84 4.89 9.50
N HIS A 157 -13.41 3.69 9.62
CA HIS A 157 -14.74 3.48 10.24
C HIS A 157 -15.80 4.46 9.73
N GLY A 158 -15.86 4.70 8.42
CA GLY A 158 -16.82 5.60 7.78
C GLY A 158 -16.53 7.11 7.91
N ARG A 159 -15.49 7.52 8.65
CA ARG A 159 -15.12 8.93 8.86
C ARG A 159 -13.81 9.26 8.16
N GLN A 160 -13.74 10.41 7.49
CA GLN A 160 -12.49 10.93 6.92
C GLN A 160 -11.49 11.24 8.03
N THR A 161 -10.25 10.82 7.84
CA THR A 161 -9.14 11.04 8.75
C THR A 161 -7.97 11.66 8.00
N ASN A 162 -7.06 12.31 8.73
CA ASN A 162 -5.87 12.89 8.11
C ASN A 162 -4.97 11.79 7.52
N PRO A 163 -4.82 11.70 6.18
CA PRO A 163 -4.00 10.67 5.54
C PRO A 163 -2.54 10.67 5.97
N MET A 164 -2.02 11.83 6.36
CA MET A 164 -0.59 12.00 6.69
C MET A 164 -0.27 11.53 8.11
N SER A 165 -1.23 11.62 9.04
CA SER A 165 -1.02 11.27 10.46
C SER A 165 -1.70 9.97 10.89
N VAL A 166 -2.59 9.40 10.06
CA VAL A 166 -3.27 8.15 10.41
C VAL A 166 -2.26 7.02 10.62
N ARG A 167 -2.36 6.34 11.77
CA ARG A 167 -1.59 5.11 12.00
C ARG A 167 -2.18 4.01 11.15
N LEU A 168 -1.49 3.71 10.06
CA LEU A 168 -1.85 2.62 9.16
C LEU A 168 -1.31 1.32 9.77
N PRO A 169 -2.11 0.26 9.87
CA PRO A 169 -1.62 -1.01 10.36
C PRO A 169 -0.50 -1.51 9.43
N ALA A 170 0.43 -2.25 10.00
CA ALA A 170 1.34 -3.06 9.22
C ALA A 170 0.52 -3.99 8.31
N GLY A 171 1.10 -4.38 7.18
CA GLY A 171 0.44 -5.33 6.27
C GLY A 171 0.00 -6.62 6.99
N ASP A 172 -0.67 -7.48 6.27
CA ASP A 172 -1.16 -8.76 6.81
C ASP A 172 -0.05 -9.52 7.54
N LYS A 173 -0.39 -10.11 8.68
CA LYS A 173 0.50 -11.01 9.42
C LYS A 173 0.04 -12.44 9.21
N LEU A 174 0.92 -13.27 8.64
CA LEU A 174 0.69 -14.70 8.53
C LEU A 174 0.64 -15.33 9.93
N LYS A 175 -0.27 -16.27 10.13
CA LYS A 175 -0.48 -16.98 11.40
C LYS A 175 -0.67 -18.48 11.13
N GLY A 176 -0.46 -19.31 12.17
CA GLY A 176 -0.68 -20.75 12.08
C GLY A 176 0.08 -21.39 10.92
N ASP A 177 -0.59 -22.23 10.16
CA ASP A 177 -0.01 -23.02 9.05
C ASP A 177 0.68 -22.19 7.98
N GLU A 178 0.17 -20.97 7.71
CA GLU A 178 0.80 -20.07 6.71
C GLU A 178 2.18 -19.59 7.18
N LEU A 179 2.33 -19.31 8.50
CA LEU A 179 3.62 -18.95 9.08
C LEU A 179 4.60 -20.11 9.08
N ILE A 180 4.13 -21.33 9.36
CA ILE A 180 4.94 -22.55 9.30
C ILE A 180 5.44 -22.79 7.89
N LYS A 181 4.55 -22.73 6.89
CA LYS A 181 4.91 -22.86 5.45
C LYS A 181 5.91 -21.81 4.99
N LEU A 182 5.75 -20.54 5.43
CA LEU A 182 6.73 -19.49 5.16
C LEU A 182 8.11 -19.86 5.71
N LYS A 183 8.19 -20.30 6.97
CA LYS A 183 9.45 -20.69 7.62
C LYS A 183 10.11 -21.88 6.93
N GLN A 184 9.34 -22.90 6.55
CA GLN A 184 9.84 -24.05 5.78
C GLN A 184 10.37 -23.63 4.41
N SER A 185 9.68 -22.75 3.70
CA SER A 185 10.14 -22.21 2.41
C SER A 185 11.44 -21.43 2.55
N CYS A 186 11.62 -20.68 3.65
CA CYS A 186 12.87 -20.00 3.96
C CYS A 186 14.01 -21.00 4.20
N ALA A 187 13.79 -22.04 4.99
CA ALA A 187 14.80 -23.06 5.30
C ALA A 187 15.27 -23.79 4.04
N ASN A 188 14.34 -24.20 3.18
CA ASN A 188 14.66 -24.87 1.91
C ASN A 188 15.44 -23.97 0.93
N SER A 189 15.17 -22.65 0.93
CA SER A 189 15.91 -21.71 0.09
C SER A 189 17.35 -21.51 0.57
N PHE A 190 17.62 -21.66 1.86
CA PHE A 190 18.98 -21.65 2.41
C PHE A 190 19.79 -22.88 1.99
N LEU A 191 19.20 -24.07 1.96
CA LEU A 191 19.87 -25.31 1.55
C LEU A 191 20.28 -25.29 0.06
N PHE A 192 19.47 -24.70 -0.81
CA PHE A 192 19.78 -24.59 -2.23
C PHE A 192 20.90 -23.58 -2.56
N THR A 193 21.10 -22.55 -1.76
CA THR A 193 22.23 -21.60 -1.96
C THR A 193 23.57 -22.18 -1.49
N PHE A 194 23.59 -23.15 -0.60
CA PHE A 194 24.82 -23.78 -0.16
C PHE A 194 25.31 -24.91 -1.05
N SER A 195 24.44 -25.58 -1.82
CA SER A 195 24.86 -26.66 -2.73
C SER A 195 25.48 -26.16 -4.05
N SER A 196 25.35 -24.88 -4.38
CA SER A 196 25.96 -24.30 -5.60
C SER A 196 27.30 -23.55 -5.32
N LEU A 197 27.78 -23.55 -4.09
CA LEU A 197 29.05 -22.89 -3.65
C LEU A 197 29.94 -23.88 -2.91
N SER A 198 30.07 -25.12 -3.39
CA SER A 198 31.10 -26.02 -2.89
C SER A 198 32.40 -25.87 -3.71
N SER A 199 33.11 -24.79 -3.47
CA SER A 199 34.58 -24.75 -3.49
C SER A 199 35.02 -23.54 -2.64
N SER A 200 35.60 -23.89 -1.48
CA SER A 200 36.30 -22.98 -0.56
C SER A 200 35.39 -22.02 0.21
N ILE A 201 35.05 -22.35 1.44
CA ILE A 201 35.16 -21.54 2.68
C ILE A 201 34.41 -22.22 3.83
N ASP A 202 35.06 -22.18 4.98
CA ASP A 202 34.80 -22.82 6.27
C ASP A 202 33.36 -22.87 6.81
N PHE A 203 33.02 -24.06 7.31
CA PHE A 203 31.82 -24.35 8.10
C PHE A 203 31.90 -23.72 9.50
N ASN A 204 31.05 -22.74 9.81
CA ASN A 204 30.65 -22.46 11.17
C ASN A 204 29.18 -22.78 11.36
N LEU A 205 28.92 -23.92 11.97
CA LEU A 205 27.62 -24.44 12.30
C LEU A 205 26.85 -23.49 13.23
N CYS A 206 25.76 -22.93 12.77
CA CYS A 206 24.76 -22.32 13.65
C CYS A 206 23.77 -23.41 14.10
N LYS A 207 24.01 -23.99 15.28
CA LYS A 207 23.09 -24.92 15.94
C LYS A 207 21.80 -24.21 16.34
N CYS A 208 20.68 -24.55 15.71
CA CYS A 208 19.37 -24.31 16.29
C CYS A 208 19.15 -25.26 17.45
N ARG A 209 19.25 -24.76 18.68
CA ARG A 209 18.75 -25.49 19.88
C ARG A 209 17.23 -25.49 19.84
N THR A 210 16.64 -26.65 19.71
CA THR A 210 15.31 -26.97 20.16
C THR A 210 15.33 -27.08 21.67
N SER A 211 14.70 -26.14 22.38
CA SER A 211 14.39 -26.33 23.80
C SER A 211 13.08 -27.10 23.89
N GLU A 212 13.16 -28.42 24.13
CA GLU A 212 12.09 -29.15 24.74
C GLU A 212 12.04 -28.76 26.21
N ALA A 213 10.88 -28.35 26.66
CA ALA A 213 10.58 -28.16 28.08
C ALA A 213 10.00 -29.44 28.63
N ALA A 214 10.60 -29.94 29.70
CA ALA A 214 10.00 -30.84 30.66
C ALA A 214 9.09 -30.06 31.61
#